data_5a8041871276dc408e7d0db55b97a6fb
#
_entry.id   5a8041871276dc408e7d0db55b97a6fb
#
_cell.length_a   1.000
_cell.length_b   1.000
_cell.length_c   1.000
_cell.angle_alpha   90.00
_cell.angle_beta   90.00
_cell.angle_gamma   90.00
#
_symmetry.space_group_name_H-M   'P 1'
#
loop_
_entity.id
_entity.type
_entity.pdbx_description
1 polymer ?
#
loop_
_entity_poly.entity_id
_entity_poly.type
_entity_poly.pdbx_seq_one_letter_code
_entity_poly.pdbx_strand_id
1 'polypeptide(L)' 'LKVEEMRALSPAELVRQLEAARRELFDLRFRATTKQLVNHREIPRVKRDIARMQTVLREWELAQSESAE' A
#
# COMPACT_ATOMS: atom_id res chain seq x y z
N LEU A 1 -6.27 3.95 4.66
CA LEU A 1 -5.93 3.14 5.85
C LEU A 1 -4.96 3.89 6.76
N LYS A 2 -5.24 3.83 8.04
CA LYS A 2 -4.34 4.38 9.05
C LYS A 2 -3.26 3.36 9.39
N VAL A 3 -2.10 3.84 9.80
CA VAL A 3 -0.97 2.98 10.16
C VAL A 3 -1.35 1.97 11.25
N GLU A 4 -2.15 2.40 12.21
CA GLU A 4 -2.62 1.53 13.29
C GLU A 4 -3.44 0.36 12.76
N GLU A 5 -4.30 0.61 11.79
CA GLU A 5 -5.09 -0.43 11.13
C GLU A 5 -4.19 -1.40 10.36
N MET A 6 -3.18 -0.87 9.69
CA MET A 6 -2.21 -1.67 8.95
C MET A 6 -1.41 -2.58 9.87
N ARG A 7 -1.02 -2.09 11.04
CA ARG A 7 -0.27 -2.89 12.03
C ARG A 7 -1.10 -3.99 12.66
N ALA A 8 -2.43 -3.83 12.65
CA ALA A 8 -3.34 -4.86 13.14
C ALA A 8 -3.54 -6.01 12.16
N LEU A 9 -3.19 -5.81 10.89
CA LEU A 9 -3.32 -6.84 9.85
C LEU A 9 -2.17 -7.84 9.91
N SER A 10 -2.47 -9.10 9.51
CA SER A 10 -1.41 -10.09 9.32
C SER A 10 -0.52 -9.71 8.13
N PRO A 11 0.74 -10.18 8.07
CA PRO A 11 1.58 -9.90 6.92
C PRO A 11 0.98 -10.35 5.59
N ALA A 12 0.31 -11.50 5.54
CA ALA A 12 -0.35 -11.98 4.33
C ALA A 12 -1.45 -11.03 3.89
N GLU A 13 -2.23 -10.52 4.84
CA GLU A 13 -3.29 -9.56 4.55
C GLU A 13 -2.72 -8.22 4.07
N LEU A 14 -1.63 -7.76 4.67
CA LEU A 14 -0.93 -6.55 4.22
C LEU A 14 -0.44 -6.68 2.77
N VAL A 15 0.10 -7.84 2.40
CA VAL A 15 0.56 -8.11 1.04
C VAL A 15 -0.61 -8.00 0.05
N ARG A 16 -1.76 -8.55 0.41
CA ARG A 16 -2.97 -8.46 -0.43
C ARG A 16 -3.43 -7.02 -0.59
N GLN A 17 -3.45 -6.27 0.50
CA GLN A 17 -3.83 -4.85 0.49
C GLN A 17 -2.86 -4.04 -0.37
N LEU A 18 -1.57 -4.34 -0.26
CA LEU A 18 -0.54 -3.68 -1.04
C LEU A 18 -0.71 -3.94 -2.54
N GLU A 19 -0.96 -5.19 -2.92
CA GLU A 19 -1.20 -5.55 -4.31
C GLU A 19 -2.45 -4.85 -4.86
N ALA A 20 -3.52 -4.82 -4.08
CA ALA A 20 -4.75 -4.14 -4.46
C ALA A 20 -4.51 -2.64 -4.66
N ALA A 21 -3.74 -2.01 -3.76
CA ALA A 21 -3.42 -0.60 -3.85
C ALA A 21 -2.56 -0.29 -5.08
N ARG A 22 -1.62 -1.17 -5.42
CA ARG A 22 -0.80 -1.02 -6.63
C ARG A 22 -1.63 -1.10 -7.91
N ARG A 23 -2.61 -2.01 -7.94
CA ARG A 23 -3.54 -2.11 -9.07
C ARG A 23 -4.39 -0.86 -9.19
N GLU A 24 -4.88 -0.34 -8.08
CA GLU A 24 -5.65 0.89 -8.04
C GLU A 24 -4.82 2.06 -8.58
N LEU A 25 -3.57 2.18 -8.17
CA LEU A 25 -2.67 3.23 -8.64
C LEU A 25 -2.45 3.11 -10.15
N PHE A 26 -2.20 1.91 -10.64
CA PHE A 26 -2.03 1.66 -12.06
C PHE A 26 -3.28 2.07 -12.85
N ASP A 27 -4.45 1.68 -12.37
CA ASP A 27 -5.72 2.00 -13.00
C ASP A 27 -5.97 3.51 -13.05
N LEU A 28 -5.71 4.20 -11.93
CA LEU A 28 -5.87 5.64 -11.87
C LEU A 28 -4.94 6.37 -12.86
N ARG A 29 -3.68 5.93 -12.94
CA ARG A 29 -2.71 6.49 -13.87
C ARG A 29 -3.09 6.21 -15.32
N PHE A 30 -3.58 5.01 -15.59
CA PHE A 30 -4.05 4.64 -16.93
C PHE A 30 -5.21 5.51 -17.36
N ARG A 31 -6.20 5.70 -16.49
CA ARG A 31 -7.35 6.55 -16.76
C ARG A 31 -6.96 8.01 -17.01
N ALA A 32 -6.01 8.51 -16.22
CA ALA A 32 -5.49 9.87 -16.39
C ALA A 32 -4.79 10.02 -17.75
N THR A 33 -4.02 9.00 -18.15
CA THR A 33 -3.32 8.99 -19.44
C THR A 33 -4.29 8.99 -20.62
N THR A 34 -5.42 8.28 -20.51
CA THR A 34 -6.44 8.22 -21.57
C THR A 34 -7.44 9.37 -21.50
N LYS A 35 -7.17 10.37 -20.65
CA LYS A 35 -7.99 11.55 -20.49
C LYS A 35 -9.41 11.28 -19.98
N GLN A 36 -9.58 10.18 -19.26
CA GLN A 36 -10.83 9.91 -18.58
C GLN A 36 -10.96 10.81 -17.35
N LEU A 37 -12.20 11.07 -16.95
CA LEU A 37 -12.45 11.90 -15.78
C LEU A 37 -11.99 11.14 -14.51
N VAL A 38 -10.96 11.67 -13.86
CA VAL A 38 -10.36 11.06 -12.68
C VAL A 38 -10.15 12.12 -11.60
N ASN A 39 -10.37 11.74 -10.36
CA ASN A 39 -10.00 12.59 -9.24
C ASN A 39 -8.50 12.44 -8.98
N HIS A 40 -7.73 13.41 -9.46
CA HIS A 40 -6.27 13.38 -9.35
C HIS A 40 -5.76 13.35 -7.90
N ARG A 41 -6.58 13.72 -6.93
CA ARG A 41 -6.22 13.67 -5.50
C ARG A 41 -6.10 12.24 -5.00
N GLU A 42 -6.75 11.29 -5.66
CA GLU A 42 -6.66 9.88 -5.30
C GLU A 42 -5.26 9.31 -5.53
N ILE A 43 -4.55 9.80 -6.54
CA ILE A 43 -3.22 9.28 -6.88
C ILE A 43 -2.22 9.46 -5.73
N PRO A 44 -2.01 10.66 -5.18
CA PRO A 44 -1.09 10.81 -4.05
C PRO A 44 -1.58 10.09 -2.79
N ARG A 45 -2.89 9.96 -2.60
CA ARG A 45 -3.46 9.22 -1.47
C ARG A 45 -3.07 7.74 -1.55
N VAL A 46 -3.27 7.12 -2.72
CA VAL A 46 -2.94 5.70 -2.92
C VAL A 46 -1.44 5.48 -2.79
N LYS A 47 -0.61 6.36 -3.35
CA LYS A 47 0.85 6.28 -3.19
C LYS A 47 1.27 6.32 -1.73
N ARG A 48 0.63 7.17 -0.94
CA ARG A 48 0.92 7.31 0.48
C ARG A 48 0.57 6.03 1.24
N ASP A 49 -0.59 5.44 0.93
CA ASP A 49 -1.01 4.18 1.53
C ASP A 49 -0.04 3.05 1.18
N ILE A 50 0.42 2.98 -0.07
CA ILE A 50 1.41 1.99 -0.51
C ILE A 50 2.70 2.14 0.30
N ALA A 51 3.19 3.37 0.45
CA ALA A 51 4.42 3.63 1.20
C ALA A 51 4.28 3.21 2.66
N ARG A 52 3.14 3.49 3.28
CA ARG A 52 2.86 3.09 4.67
C ARG A 52 2.80 1.58 4.82
N MET A 53 2.12 0.89 3.90
CA MET A 53 2.04 -0.57 3.93
C MET A 53 3.42 -1.21 3.78
N GLN A 54 4.25 -0.69 2.89
CA GLN A 54 5.62 -1.16 2.70
C GLN A 54 6.45 -0.96 3.96
N THR A 55 6.28 0.18 4.63
CA THR A 55 6.98 0.46 5.90
C THR A 55 6.58 -0.53 6.98
N VAL A 56 5.29 -0.80 7.13
CA VAL A 56 4.79 -1.74 8.14
C VAL A 56 5.29 -3.17 7.85
N LEU A 57 5.28 -3.59 6.60
CA LEU A 57 5.80 -4.89 6.20
C LEU A 57 7.30 -5.00 6.50
N ARG A 58 8.05 -3.95 6.25
CA ARG A 58 9.48 -3.93 6.53
C ARG A 58 9.76 -4.00 8.02
N GLU A 59 8.98 -3.29 8.83
CA GLU A 59 9.08 -3.39 10.29
C GLU A 59 8.86 -4.82 10.76
N TRP A 60 7.86 -5.48 10.20
CA TRP A 60 7.54 -6.85 10.53
C TRP A 60 8.67 -7.81 10.12
N GLU A 61 9.23 -7.64 8.92
CA GLU A 61 10.36 -8.44 8.44
C GLU A 61 11.59 -8.28 9.34
N LEU A 62 11.87 -7.05 9.77
CA LEU A 62 12.98 -6.76 10.65
C LEU A 62 12.79 -7.44 12.01
N ALA A 63 11.58 -7.40 12.56
CA ALA A 63 11.26 -8.08 13.81
C ALA A 63 11.47 -9.59 13.70
N GLN A 64 11.07 -10.18 12.55
CA GLN A 64 11.28 -11.61 12.28
C GLN A 64 12.77 -11.95 12.19
N SER A 65 13.54 -11.09 11.53
CA SER A 65 14.98 -11.28 11.39
C SER A 65 15.69 -11.24 12.75
N GLU A 66 15.28 -10.31 13.62
CA GLU A 66 15.82 -10.23 14.98
C GLU A 66 15.45 -11.46 15.81
N SER A 67 14.25 -11.97 15.64
CA SER A 67 13.77 -13.16 16.35
C SER A 67 14.47 -14.44 15.88
N ALA A 68 14.97 -14.47 14.66
CA ALA A 68 15.61 -15.64 14.07
C ALA A 68 17.03 -15.89 14.60
N GLU A 69 17.60 -14.92 15.28
CA GLU A 69 18.92 -15.07 15.92
C GLU A 69 18.76 -15.71 17.29
#